data_5a3a34d53f275f7ed43eab0370d30409
#
_entry.id   5a3a34d53f275f7ed43eab0370d30409
#
_cell.length_a   1.000
_cell.length_b   1.000
_cell.length_c   1.000
_cell.angle_alpha   90.00
_cell.angle_beta   90.00
_cell.angle_gamma   90.00
#
_symmetry.space_group_name_H-M   'P 1'
#
loop_
_entity.id
_entity.type
_entity.pdbx_description
1 polymer ?
#
loop_
_entity_poly.entity_id
_entity_poly.type
_entity_poly.pdbx_seq_one_letter_code
_entity_poly.pdbx_strand_id
1 'polypeptide(L)'
;MDASTKVKKGAGGRKGGGPRKKSVTRSVKAGLQFPVGRIGRFLKKGRYAQRVGTGAPVYLAAVLEYLAAEVLELAGNAARDNKKNRVSPRHLLLAVRNDQELGKLLAGVTIAHGGVLPNINPVLLPKRADNAAASTPKSPSKARKSPKKA
;
A
#
# COMPACT_ATOMS: atom_id res chain seq x y z
N MET A 1 22.99 -77.49 -5.46
CA MET A 1 23.61 -76.32 -4.76
C MET A 1 23.87 -75.25 -5.77
N ASP A 2 22.84 -74.34 -6.02
CA ASP A 2 22.95 -73.23 -6.97
C ASP A 2 23.13 -71.95 -6.22
N ALA A 3 24.32 -71.35 -6.38
CA ALA A 3 24.66 -70.06 -5.80
C ALA A 3 24.24 -68.98 -6.77
N SER A 4 23.08 -68.34 -6.50
CA SER A 4 22.60 -67.19 -7.24
C SER A 4 23.42 -65.95 -6.90
N THR A 5 24.27 -65.52 -7.80
CA THR A 5 25.07 -64.29 -7.69
C THR A 5 24.22 -63.06 -8.00
N LYS A 6 23.86 -62.32 -6.96
CA LYS A 6 23.08 -61.05 -7.04
C LYS A 6 23.99 -59.92 -7.56
N VAL A 7 23.85 -59.54 -8.82
CA VAL A 7 24.56 -58.41 -9.42
C VAL A 7 24.05 -57.10 -8.83
N LYS A 8 24.90 -56.37 -8.09
CA LYS A 8 24.62 -55.00 -7.61
C LYS A 8 24.68 -54.06 -8.78
N LYS A 9 23.54 -53.43 -9.16
CA LYS A 9 23.49 -52.31 -10.08
C LYS A 9 24.22 -51.10 -9.48
N GLY A 10 25.26 -50.65 -10.16
CA GLY A 10 26.04 -49.48 -9.77
C GLY A 10 25.19 -48.20 -9.69
N ALA A 11 25.42 -47.45 -8.64
CA ALA A 11 24.81 -46.12 -8.43
C ALA A 11 25.29 -45.17 -9.51
N GLY A 12 24.39 -44.75 -10.42
CA GLY A 12 24.66 -43.75 -11.43
C GLY A 12 25.04 -42.42 -10.76
N GLY A 13 26.29 -41.98 -10.95
CA GLY A 13 26.81 -40.73 -10.46
C GLY A 13 25.95 -39.55 -10.93
N ARG A 14 25.48 -38.74 -10.02
CA ARG A 14 24.82 -37.47 -10.32
C ARG A 14 25.82 -36.58 -11.07
N LYS A 15 25.60 -36.31 -12.35
CA LYS A 15 26.33 -35.30 -13.12
C LYS A 15 26.28 -33.99 -12.35
N GLY A 16 27.45 -33.44 -11.99
CA GLY A 16 27.60 -32.17 -11.32
C GLY A 16 26.87 -31.08 -12.14
N GLY A 17 25.78 -30.56 -11.58
CA GLY A 17 25.04 -29.47 -12.22
C GLY A 17 25.90 -28.23 -12.23
N GLY A 18 26.13 -27.64 -13.40
CA GLY A 18 26.76 -26.33 -13.54
C GLY A 18 26.07 -25.27 -12.67
N PRO A 19 26.65 -24.06 -12.56
CA PRO A 19 26.15 -23.02 -11.65
C PRO A 19 24.67 -22.77 -11.89
N ARG A 20 23.84 -23.05 -10.86
CA ARG A 20 22.39 -22.85 -10.95
C ARG A 20 22.12 -21.37 -11.15
N LYS A 21 21.57 -21.01 -12.30
CA LYS A 21 21.03 -19.65 -12.53
C LYS A 21 20.08 -19.34 -11.38
N LYS A 22 20.26 -18.15 -10.75
CA LYS A 22 19.36 -17.70 -9.66
C LYS A 22 17.92 -17.70 -10.21
N SER A 23 17.01 -18.36 -9.50
CA SER A 23 15.62 -18.43 -9.90
C SER A 23 14.96 -17.04 -9.80
N VAL A 24 14.38 -16.56 -10.89
CA VAL A 24 13.62 -15.31 -10.92
C VAL A 24 12.29 -15.54 -10.18
N THR A 25 11.96 -14.68 -9.24
CA THR A 25 10.69 -14.78 -8.48
C THR A 25 9.49 -14.55 -9.37
N ARG A 26 8.32 -15.10 -9.00
CA ARG A 26 7.07 -14.89 -9.73
C ARG A 26 6.63 -13.41 -9.74
N SER A 27 6.91 -12.67 -8.66
CA SER A 27 6.64 -11.24 -8.57
C SER A 27 7.42 -10.45 -9.62
N VAL A 28 8.72 -10.70 -9.76
CA VAL A 28 9.57 -10.07 -10.77
C VAL A 28 9.10 -10.42 -12.19
N LYS A 29 8.71 -11.67 -12.44
CA LYS A 29 8.17 -12.07 -13.76
C LYS A 29 6.86 -11.37 -14.09
N ALA A 30 6.04 -11.04 -13.08
CA ALA A 30 4.77 -10.35 -13.23
C ALA A 30 4.91 -8.81 -13.19
N GLY A 31 6.10 -8.26 -12.92
CA GLY A 31 6.31 -6.82 -12.75
C GLY A 31 5.67 -6.25 -11.47
N LEU A 32 5.44 -7.10 -10.45
CA LEU A 32 4.76 -6.72 -9.21
C LEU A 32 5.75 -6.62 -8.04
N GLN A 33 5.48 -5.70 -7.12
CA GLN A 33 6.17 -5.57 -5.85
C GLN A 33 5.61 -6.56 -4.81
N PHE A 34 4.30 -6.85 -4.87
CA PHE A 34 3.64 -7.76 -3.93
C PHE A 34 4.09 -9.21 -4.14
N PRO A 35 4.16 -9.98 -3.04
CA PRO A 35 4.75 -11.32 -3.04
C PRO A 35 3.80 -12.39 -3.59
N VAL A 36 3.73 -12.56 -4.91
CA VAL A 36 2.89 -13.56 -5.60
C VAL A 36 3.05 -14.96 -5.02
N GLY A 37 4.28 -15.36 -4.66
CA GLY A 37 4.56 -16.67 -4.07
C GLY A 37 3.90 -16.88 -2.71
N ARG A 38 3.88 -15.85 -1.86
CA ARG A 38 3.27 -15.89 -0.53
C ARG A 38 1.75 -15.92 -0.62
N ILE A 39 1.19 -15.08 -1.50
CA ILE A 39 -0.26 -15.05 -1.77
C ILE A 39 -0.74 -16.42 -2.26
N GLY A 40 -0.03 -17.03 -3.21
CA GLY A 40 -0.37 -18.38 -3.69
C GLY A 40 -0.31 -19.45 -2.60
N ARG A 41 0.62 -19.33 -1.64
CA ARG A 41 0.68 -20.22 -0.47
C ARG A 41 -0.53 -20.03 0.45
N PHE A 42 -0.94 -18.79 0.70
CA PHE A 42 -2.11 -18.50 1.53
C PHE A 42 -3.41 -18.96 0.88
N LEU A 43 -3.58 -18.75 -0.44
CA LEU A 43 -4.73 -19.26 -1.17
C LEU A 43 -4.88 -20.79 -1.06
N LYS A 44 -3.76 -21.51 -1.15
CA LYS A 44 -3.77 -22.98 -0.96
C LYS A 44 -4.07 -23.38 0.48
N LYS A 45 -3.47 -22.68 1.46
CA LYS A 45 -3.69 -22.96 2.89
C LYS A 45 -5.12 -22.66 3.32
N GLY A 46 -5.75 -21.63 2.75
CA GLY A 46 -7.12 -21.23 3.07
C GLY A 46 -8.20 -22.20 2.59
N ARG A 47 -7.85 -23.18 1.73
CA ARG A 47 -8.77 -24.20 1.21
C ARG A 47 -10.06 -23.66 0.62
N TYR A 48 -10.00 -22.51 -0.04
CA TYR A 48 -11.15 -21.87 -0.70
C TYR A 48 -11.67 -22.68 -1.89
N ALA A 49 -10.80 -23.49 -2.50
CA ALA A 49 -11.12 -24.40 -3.58
C ALA A 49 -10.18 -25.61 -3.55
N GLN A 50 -10.57 -26.71 -4.19
CA GLN A 50 -9.74 -27.92 -4.33
C GLN A 50 -8.43 -27.64 -5.09
N ARG A 51 -8.46 -26.73 -6.06
CA ARG A 51 -7.30 -26.39 -6.90
C ARG A 51 -7.21 -24.87 -7.04
N VAL A 52 -5.97 -24.34 -7.05
CA VAL A 52 -5.68 -22.92 -7.28
C VAL A 52 -4.84 -22.81 -8.56
N GLY A 53 -5.39 -22.14 -9.57
CA GLY A 53 -4.70 -21.87 -10.83
C GLY A 53 -3.47 -20.97 -10.63
N THR A 54 -2.50 -21.06 -11.54
CA THR A 54 -1.24 -20.31 -11.45
C THR A 54 -1.42 -18.78 -11.60
N GLY A 55 -2.45 -18.34 -12.34
CA GLY A 55 -2.77 -16.92 -12.53
C GLY A 55 -3.47 -16.26 -11.34
N ALA A 56 -4.23 -17.03 -10.54
CA ALA A 56 -5.00 -16.47 -9.42
C ALA A 56 -4.15 -15.66 -8.42
N PRO A 57 -3.01 -16.15 -7.94
CA PRO A 57 -2.17 -15.37 -7.02
C PRO A 57 -1.52 -14.15 -7.69
N VAL A 58 -1.30 -14.17 -9.00
CA VAL A 58 -0.78 -13.01 -9.75
C VAL A 58 -1.84 -11.92 -9.79
N TYR A 59 -3.05 -12.28 -10.19
CA TYR A 59 -4.18 -11.33 -10.25
C TYR A 59 -4.47 -10.73 -8.88
N LEU A 60 -4.56 -11.55 -7.84
CA LEU A 60 -4.81 -11.06 -6.49
C LEU A 60 -3.69 -10.16 -5.98
N ALA A 61 -2.43 -10.48 -6.30
CA ALA A 61 -1.29 -9.62 -5.96
C ALA A 61 -1.39 -8.26 -6.64
N ALA A 62 -1.76 -8.23 -7.92
CA ALA A 62 -1.93 -7.00 -8.69
C ALA A 62 -3.06 -6.11 -8.13
N VAL A 63 -4.21 -6.71 -7.79
CA VAL A 63 -5.32 -5.96 -7.18
C VAL A 63 -4.93 -5.36 -5.83
N LEU A 64 -4.26 -6.14 -4.97
CA LEU A 64 -3.81 -5.65 -3.66
C LEU A 64 -2.76 -4.54 -3.80
N GLU A 65 -1.84 -4.66 -4.75
CA GLU A 65 -0.84 -3.63 -5.04
C GLU A 65 -1.48 -2.34 -5.53
N TYR A 66 -2.44 -2.43 -6.46
CA TYR A 66 -3.18 -1.28 -6.95
C TYR A 66 -3.94 -0.55 -5.84
N LEU A 67 -4.74 -1.27 -5.05
CA LEU A 67 -5.50 -0.66 -3.95
C LEU A 67 -4.59 -0.02 -2.90
N ALA A 68 -3.46 -0.67 -2.58
CA ALA A 68 -2.50 -0.11 -1.63
C ALA A 68 -1.82 1.15 -2.17
N ALA A 69 -1.48 1.19 -3.47
CA ALA A 69 -0.89 2.35 -4.12
C ALA A 69 -1.86 3.55 -4.10
N GLU A 70 -3.13 3.33 -4.45
CA GLU A 70 -4.17 4.36 -4.45
C GLU A 70 -4.37 4.99 -3.06
N VAL A 71 -4.54 4.14 -2.05
CA VAL A 71 -4.68 4.62 -0.66
C VAL A 71 -3.45 5.40 -0.21
N LEU A 72 -2.24 4.95 -0.55
CA LEU A 72 -1.00 5.62 -0.16
C LEU A 72 -0.78 6.93 -0.91
N GLU A 73 -1.16 7.02 -2.17
CA GLU A 73 -1.08 8.26 -2.95
C GLU A 73 -1.98 9.33 -2.34
N LEU A 74 -3.25 9.01 -2.10
CA LEU A 74 -4.21 9.92 -1.48
C LEU A 74 -3.80 10.32 -0.05
N ALA A 75 -3.29 9.37 0.74
CA ALA A 75 -2.78 9.66 2.08
C ALA A 75 -1.52 10.54 2.05
N GLY A 76 -0.67 10.36 1.06
CA GLY A 76 0.50 11.22 0.83
C GLY A 76 0.09 12.65 0.48
N ASN A 77 -0.93 12.83 -0.36
CA ASN A 77 -1.51 14.13 -0.67
C ASN A 77 -2.11 14.79 0.58
N ALA A 78 -2.90 14.05 1.37
CA ALA A 78 -3.46 14.55 2.63
C ALA A 78 -2.37 14.96 3.64
N ALA A 79 -1.26 14.22 3.71
CA ALA A 79 -0.13 14.60 4.56
C ALA A 79 0.53 15.90 4.07
N ARG A 80 0.71 16.05 2.76
CA ARG A 80 1.28 17.26 2.15
C ARG A 80 0.41 18.48 2.40
N ASP A 81 -0.91 18.36 2.24
CA ASP A 81 -1.87 19.45 2.52
C ASP A 81 -1.82 19.88 3.99
N ASN A 82 -1.63 18.94 4.89
CA ASN A 82 -1.41 19.19 6.31
C ASN A 82 0.01 19.65 6.66
N LYS A 83 0.88 19.90 5.66
CA LYS A 83 2.29 20.31 5.84
C LYS A 83 3.09 19.33 6.71
N LYS A 84 2.81 18.03 6.60
CA LYS A 84 3.49 16.95 7.32
C LYS A 84 4.34 16.11 6.36
N ASN A 85 5.53 15.74 6.82
CA ASN A 85 6.46 14.88 6.06
C ASN A 85 6.26 13.39 6.36
N ARG A 86 5.30 13.05 7.25
CA ARG A 86 5.05 11.68 7.68
C ARG A 86 3.57 11.35 7.50
N VAL A 87 3.28 10.25 6.81
CA VAL A 87 1.93 9.70 6.75
C VAL A 87 1.58 9.09 8.11
N SER A 88 0.40 9.39 8.60
CA SER A 88 -0.15 8.88 9.86
C SER A 88 -1.53 8.26 9.62
N PRO A 89 -2.09 7.48 10.58
CA PRO A 89 -3.44 6.94 10.44
C PRO A 89 -4.51 8.01 10.18
N ARG A 90 -4.30 9.23 10.66
CA ARG A 90 -5.15 10.39 10.37
C ARG A 90 -5.22 10.69 8.88
N HIS A 91 -4.07 10.66 8.20
CA HIS A 91 -4.02 10.92 6.75
C HIS A 91 -4.68 9.80 5.95
N LEU A 92 -4.53 8.54 6.39
CA LEU A 92 -5.24 7.40 5.79
C LEU A 92 -6.76 7.55 5.93
N LEU A 93 -7.25 7.94 7.10
CA LEU A 93 -8.67 8.18 7.31
C LEU A 93 -9.18 9.31 6.41
N LEU A 94 -8.49 10.43 6.36
CA LEU A 94 -8.87 11.57 5.50
C LEU A 94 -8.90 11.16 4.03
N ALA A 95 -7.90 10.42 3.55
CA ALA A 95 -7.83 9.91 2.19
C ALA A 95 -9.03 9.03 1.85
N VAL A 96 -9.29 7.99 2.68
CA VAL A 96 -10.38 7.03 2.46
C VAL A 96 -11.76 7.67 2.55
N ARG A 97 -11.97 8.61 3.48
CA ARG A 97 -13.30 9.21 3.70
C ARG A 97 -13.63 10.34 2.74
N ASN A 98 -12.62 11.00 2.15
CA ASN A 98 -12.82 12.02 1.13
C ASN A 98 -13.00 11.44 -0.27
N ASP A 99 -12.50 10.26 -0.53
CA ASP A 99 -12.71 9.54 -1.77
C ASP A 99 -14.01 8.77 -1.75
N GLN A 100 -14.82 8.88 -2.82
CA GLN A 100 -16.13 8.25 -2.88
C GLN A 100 -16.07 6.75 -3.08
N GLU A 101 -15.10 6.25 -3.85
CA GLU A 101 -14.97 4.82 -4.19
C GLU A 101 -14.36 4.07 -3.00
N LEU A 102 -13.25 4.55 -2.46
CA LEU A 102 -12.64 3.99 -1.26
C LEU A 102 -13.55 4.12 -0.04
N GLY A 103 -14.30 5.21 0.07
CA GLY A 103 -15.29 5.42 1.12
C GLY A 103 -16.40 4.39 1.10
N LYS A 104 -16.88 3.98 -0.08
CA LYS A 104 -17.87 2.88 -0.23
C LYS A 104 -17.23 1.53 0.05
N LEU A 105 -16.06 1.26 -0.50
CA LEU A 105 -15.34 -0.01 -0.31
C LEU A 105 -15.03 -0.29 1.17
N LEU A 106 -14.62 0.74 1.90
CA LEU A 106 -14.20 0.68 3.30
C LEU A 106 -15.23 1.27 4.27
N ALA A 107 -16.52 1.32 3.89
CA ALA A 107 -17.58 1.94 4.70
C ALA A 107 -17.69 1.34 6.11
N GLY A 108 -17.56 0.01 6.24
CA GLY A 108 -17.63 -0.73 7.49
C GLY A 108 -16.31 -0.83 8.27
N VAL A 109 -15.23 -0.20 7.79
CA VAL A 109 -13.91 -0.33 8.40
C VAL A 109 -13.63 0.83 9.34
N THR A 110 -13.14 0.53 10.54
CA THR A 110 -12.65 1.50 11.52
C THR A 110 -11.13 1.61 11.44
N ILE A 111 -10.61 2.82 11.22
CA ILE A 111 -9.18 3.09 11.21
C ILE A 111 -8.77 3.60 12.59
N ALA A 112 -8.05 2.76 13.34
CA ALA A 112 -7.57 3.13 14.67
C ALA A 112 -6.67 4.37 14.63
N HIS A 113 -6.83 5.29 15.57
CA HIS A 113 -6.10 6.57 15.64
C HIS A 113 -6.34 7.51 14.45
N GLY A 114 -7.34 7.24 13.60
CA GLY A 114 -7.71 8.09 12.47
C GLY A 114 -8.54 9.32 12.85
N GLY A 115 -9.27 9.27 13.96
CA GLY A 115 -10.24 10.29 14.34
C GLY A 115 -11.51 10.25 13.47
N VAL A 116 -12.11 11.40 13.25
CA VAL A 116 -13.31 11.57 12.43
C VAL A 116 -13.09 12.61 11.33
N LEU A 117 -13.87 12.54 10.26
CA LEU A 117 -13.85 13.57 9.22
C LEU A 117 -14.41 14.87 9.80
N PRO A 118 -13.73 16.04 9.69
CA PRO A 118 -14.27 17.32 10.09
C PRO A 118 -15.53 17.65 9.30
N ASN A 119 -16.65 17.83 9.99
CA ASN A 119 -17.90 18.19 9.36
C ASN A 119 -18.75 18.99 10.35
N ILE A 120 -19.22 20.15 9.93
CA ILE A 120 -20.15 21.01 10.67
C ILE A 120 -21.39 21.17 9.82
N ASN A 121 -22.57 20.90 10.41
CA ASN A 121 -23.83 21.10 9.71
C ASN A 121 -23.97 22.60 9.34
N PRO A 122 -24.22 22.95 8.07
CA PRO A 122 -24.36 24.36 7.63
C PRO A 122 -25.40 25.17 8.39
N VAL A 123 -26.44 24.50 8.91
CA VAL A 123 -27.50 25.15 9.68
C VAL A 123 -26.97 25.71 11.02
N LEU A 124 -25.91 25.13 11.57
CA LEU A 124 -25.29 25.56 12.82
C LEU A 124 -24.27 26.68 12.64
N LEU A 125 -23.92 27.00 11.40
CA LEU A 125 -22.98 28.08 11.13
C LEU A 125 -23.72 29.43 11.21
N PRO A 126 -23.08 30.51 11.74
CA PRO A 126 -23.66 31.83 11.73
C PRO A 126 -23.90 32.27 10.28
N LYS A 127 -25.07 32.85 10.01
CA LYS A 127 -25.35 33.44 8.70
C LYS A 127 -24.32 34.52 8.45
N ARG A 128 -23.59 34.43 7.33
CA ARG A 128 -22.65 35.46 6.88
C ARG A 128 -23.47 36.70 6.61
N ALA A 129 -23.28 37.76 7.40
CA ALA A 129 -23.84 39.05 7.07
C ALA A 129 -23.22 39.52 5.74
N ASP A 130 -24.03 39.75 4.74
CA ASP A 130 -23.62 40.23 3.38
C ASP A 130 -23.12 41.68 3.41
N ASN A 131 -22.30 42.05 4.39
CA ASN A 131 -21.69 43.34 4.51
C ASN A 131 -20.25 43.21 4.98
N ALA A 132 -19.31 43.00 4.04
CA ALA A 132 -17.95 43.52 4.14
C ALA A 132 -17.25 43.37 2.81
N ALA A 133 -17.39 44.37 1.97
CA ALA A 133 -16.38 44.68 0.99
C ALA A 133 -15.03 44.82 1.69
N ALA A 134 -14.04 44.18 1.10
CA ALA A 134 -12.62 44.49 1.20
C ALA A 134 -12.04 44.86 2.58
N SER A 135 -11.45 43.87 3.26
CA SER A 135 -10.19 44.11 3.97
C SER A 135 -9.39 42.82 4.08
N THR A 136 -8.48 42.64 3.17
CA THR A 136 -7.36 41.70 3.27
C THR A 136 -6.49 42.16 4.44
N PRO A 137 -6.27 41.34 5.49
CA PRO A 137 -5.27 41.70 6.49
C PRO A 137 -3.89 41.50 5.88
N LYS A 138 -3.21 42.61 5.56
CA LYS A 138 -1.77 42.61 5.28
C LYS A 138 -1.04 42.15 6.53
N SER A 139 -0.38 41.01 6.46
CA SER A 139 0.59 40.58 7.46
C SER A 139 1.74 41.57 7.54
N PRO A 140 2.17 42.05 8.72
CA PRO A 140 3.33 42.91 8.85
C PRO A 140 4.60 42.12 8.54
N SER A 141 5.24 42.47 7.43
CA SER A 141 6.58 42.01 7.09
C SER A 141 7.58 42.59 8.10
N LYS A 142 8.07 41.77 9.00
CA LYS A 142 9.14 42.12 9.96
C LYS A 142 10.46 42.26 9.19
N ALA A 143 10.83 43.48 8.85
CA ALA A 143 12.12 43.83 8.27
C ALA A 143 13.24 43.46 9.28
N ARG A 144 14.03 42.48 8.92
CA ARG A 144 15.23 42.08 9.65
C ARG A 144 16.37 43.00 9.26
N LYS A 145 16.65 44.01 10.09
CA LYS A 145 17.86 44.85 9.95
C LYS A 145 19.08 44.00 10.27
N SER A 146 20.01 43.87 9.33
CA SER A 146 21.35 43.31 9.52
C SER A 146 22.23 44.33 10.25
N PRO A 147 23.05 43.90 11.22
CA PRO A 147 24.02 44.82 11.82
C PRO A 147 25.18 45.05 10.86
N LYS A 148 25.52 46.31 10.64
CA LYS A 148 26.66 46.80 9.89
C LYS A 148 27.93 46.61 10.78
N LYS A 149 28.93 45.91 10.26
CA LYS A 149 30.23 45.72 10.91
C LYS A 149 31.09 46.93 10.64
N ALA A 150 31.57 47.55 11.69
CA ALA A 150 32.68 48.50 11.67
C ALA A 150 34.02 47.76 11.69
#